data_138d905875eb5f35899aee7e5dab5f62
#
_entry.id   138d905875eb5f35899aee7e5dab5f62
#
_cell.length_a   1.000
_cell.length_b   1.000
_cell.length_c   1.000
_cell.angle_alpha   90.00
_cell.angle_beta   90.00
_cell.angle_gamma   90.00
#
_symmetry.space_group_name_H-M   'P 1'
#
loop_
_entity.id
_entity.type
_entity.pdbx_description
1 polymer ?
#
loop_
_entity_poly.entity_id
_entity_poly.type
_entity_poly.pdbx_seq_one_letter_code
_entity_poly.pdbx_strand_id
1 'polypeptide(L)'
;MEGRSVEVVPVSQLLTRSFYIPAYQRGYRWTQDQVEDLLNDIHDFFPREVPGSEDKTWYCLQPLVVRPVDSSEIVIKDMTSNKIEYELIDGQQRATTIYLIGHYINEMFRGKIKESELSLRYETRFSSTDFLKNLSVGTDENVAIDSSNIDFYHISKAYQTIHSWVTRLNAEGRFKQDRF
;
A
#
# COMPACT_ATOMS: atom_id res chain seq x y z
N MET A 1 -6.06 6.90 -30.39
CA MET A 1 -6.57 5.94 -29.39
C MET A 1 -5.35 5.41 -28.65
N GLU A 2 -5.09 5.89 -27.47
CA GLU A 2 -4.04 5.30 -26.61
C GLU A 2 -4.47 3.87 -26.26
N GLY A 3 -3.62 2.91 -26.62
CA GLY A 3 -3.92 1.50 -26.45
C GLY A 3 -3.95 1.14 -24.97
N ARG A 4 -4.95 0.39 -24.55
CA ARG A 4 -4.96 -0.26 -23.23
C ARG A 4 -3.80 -1.25 -23.19
N SER A 5 -2.88 -1.07 -22.24
CA SER A 5 -1.77 -2.00 -22.04
C SER A 5 -1.91 -2.69 -20.68
N VAL A 6 -1.45 -3.93 -20.59
CA VAL A 6 -1.32 -4.66 -19.33
C VAL A 6 0.18 -4.80 -19.07
N GLU A 7 0.61 -4.37 -17.90
CA GLU A 7 2.00 -4.46 -17.46
C GLU A 7 2.05 -5.27 -16.16
N VAL A 8 2.98 -6.21 -16.07
CA VAL A 8 3.28 -6.91 -14.82
C VAL A 8 4.47 -6.23 -14.17
N VAL A 9 4.26 -5.68 -12.99
CA VAL A 9 5.30 -4.97 -12.25
C VAL A 9 5.49 -5.55 -10.85
N PRO A 10 6.71 -5.63 -10.32
CA PRO A 10 6.93 -6.02 -8.93
C PRO A 10 6.38 -4.95 -7.98
N VAL A 11 5.99 -5.36 -6.78
CA VAL A 11 5.47 -4.44 -5.73
C VAL A 11 6.49 -3.35 -5.41
N SER A 12 7.78 -3.66 -5.39
CA SER A 12 8.86 -2.68 -5.18
C SER A 12 8.83 -1.54 -6.21
N GLN A 13 8.51 -1.84 -7.47
CA GLN A 13 8.34 -0.81 -8.50
C GLN A 13 7.00 -0.06 -8.33
N LEU A 14 5.94 -0.76 -7.92
CA LEU A 14 4.67 -0.11 -7.60
C LEU A 14 4.85 0.93 -6.49
N LEU A 15 5.64 0.61 -5.46
CA LEU A 15 5.93 1.48 -4.32
C LEU A 15 6.76 2.74 -4.68
N THR A 16 7.23 2.91 -5.91
CA THR A 16 7.87 4.14 -6.40
C THR A 16 6.93 5.06 -7.18
N ARG A 17 5.68 4.69 -7.34
CA ARG A 17 4.68 5.44 -8.13
C ARG A 17 3.81 6.33 -7.25
N SER A 18 3.23 7.36 -7.85
CA SER A 18 2.29 8.27 -7.20
C SER A 18 0.87 7.99 -7.68
N PHE A 19 -0.03 7.77 -6.73
CA PHE A 19 -1.44 7.46 -7.01
C PHE A 19 -2.38 8.51 -6.46
N TYR A 20 -3.40 8.80 -7.24
CA TYR A 20 -4.50 9.68 -6.91
C TYR A 20 -5.81 8.90 -6.88
N ILE A 21 -6.56 9.03 -5.82
CA ILE A 21 -7.88 8.40 -5.64
C ILE A 21 -8.95 9.47 -5.75
N PRO A 22 -9.74 9.47 -6.85
CA PRO A 22 -10.72 10.52 -7.12
C PRO A 22 -11.93 10.44 -6.20
N ALA A 23 -12.68 11.55 -6.12
CA ALA A 23 -13.81 11.75 -5.23
C ALA A 23 -14.96 10.76 -5.43
N TYR A 24 -15.13 10.23 -6.64
CA TYR A 24 -16.18 9.25 -6.93
C TYR A 24 -15.85 7.85 -6.38
N GLN A 25 -14.60 7.61 -6.00
CA GLN A 25 -14.21 6.37 -5.33
C GLN A 25 -14.62 6.42 -3.86
N ARG A 26 -15.08 5.27 -3.34
CA ARG A 26 -15.32 5.15 -1.89
C ARG A 26 -14.00 5.28 -1.14
N GLY A 27 -14.04 5.75 0.10
CA GLY A 27 -12.89 5.74 0.98
C GLY A 27 -12.43 4.32 1.37
N TYR A 28 -11.37 4.22 2.13
CA TYR A 28 -10.83 2.94 2.58
C TYR A 28 -11.82 2.24 3.54
N ARG A 29 -12.08 0.92 3.32
CA ARG A 29 -13.11 0.16 4.04
C ARG A 29 -12.73 -1.29 4.33
N TRP A 30 -11.53 -1.73 3.98
CA TRP A 30 -11.12 -3.09 4.31
C TRP A 30 -11.20 -3.34 5.81
N THR A 31 -11.73 -4.50 6.15
CA THR A 31 -11.82 -5.01 7.52
C THR A 31 -10.52 -5.68 7.91
N GLN A 32 -10.40 -6.02 9.20
CA GLN A 32 -9.28 -6.80 9.71
C GLN A 32 -9.07 -8.09 8.91
N ASP A 33 -10.12 -8.86 8.65
CA ASP A 33 -10.04 -10.14 7.94
C ASP A 33 -9.43 -9.97 6.55
N GLN A 34 -9.87 -8.95 5.80
CA GLN A 34 -9.36 -8.69 4.45
C GLN A 34 -7.87 -8.28 4.45
N VAL A 35 -7.43 -7.58 5.48
CA VAL A 35 -6.01 -7.21 5.65
C VAL A 35 -5.19 -8.45 6.03
N GLU A 36 -5.68 -9.27 6.97
CA GLU A 36 -5.01 -10.51 7.39
C GLU A 36 -4.95 -11.53 6.25
N ASP A 37 -6.00 -11.66 5.45
CA ASP A 37 -6.02 -12.54 4.26
C ASP A 37 -4.89 -12.15 3.30
N LEU A 38 -4.75 -10.86 2.97
CA LEU A 38 -3.67 -10.40 2.10
C LEU A 38 -2.27 -10.68 2.70
N LEU A 39 -2.10 -10.42 3.99
CA LEU A 39 -0.83 -10.68 4.69
C LEU A 39 -0.48 -12.17 4.70
N ASN A 40 -1.46 -13.03 4.96
CA ASN A 40 -1.27 -14.47 4.95
C ASN A 40 -0.94 -14.97 3.54
N ASP A 41 -1.65 -14.51 2.53
CA ASP A 41 -1.41 -14.87 1.13
C ASP A 41 0.02 -14.54 0.69
N ILE A 42 0.53 -13.35 1.04
CA ILE A 42 1.91 -12.94 0.74
C ILE A 42 2.91 -13.80 1.54
N HIS A 43 2.66 -13.98 2.83
CA HIS A 43 3.57 -14.69 3.74
C HIS A 43 3.66 -16.17 3.43
N ASP A 44 2.56 -16.82 3.09
CA ASP A 44 2.50 -18.27 2.86
C ASP A 44 2.90 -18.65 1.42
N PHE A 45 3.01 -17.68 0.51
CA PHE A 45 3.46 -17.96 -0.84
C PHE A 45 4.95 -18.36 -0.87
N PHE A 46 5.23 -19.48 -1.51
CA PHE A 46 6.59 -19.99 -1.73
C PHE A 46 6.94 -19.94 -3.23
N PRO A 47 7.87 -19.08 -3.64
CA PRO A 47 8.39 -19.11 -5.01
C PRO A 47 8.99 -20.48 -5.32
N ARG A 48 8.57 -21.08 -6.43
CA ARG A 48 9.09 -22.35 -6.93
C ARG A 48 9.85 -22.11 -8.21
N GLU A 49 10.89 -22.89 -8.45
CA GLU A 49 11.61 -22.86 -9.73
C GLU A 49 10.69 -23.31 -10.87
N VAL A 50 10.77 -22.62 -12.01
CA VAL A 50 10.04 -23.01 -13.21
C VAL A 50 10.93 -23.98 -14.00
N PRO A 51 10.50 -25.23 -14.26
CA PRO A 51 11.30 -26.20 -14.97
C PRO A 51 11.77 -25.69 -16.33
N GLY A 52 13.07 -25.68 -16.58
CA GLY A 52 13.66 -25.22 -17.85
C GLY A 52 13.81 -23.71 -17.99
N SER A 53 13.64 -22.94 -16.93
CA SER A 53 13.87 -21.49 -16.88
C SER A 53 14.67 -21.13 -15.63
N GLU A 54 15.35 -19.97 -15.65
CA GLU A 54 15.93 -19.35 -14.45
C GLU A 54 14.89 -18.61 -13.60
N ASP A 55 13.65 -18.53 -14.07
CA ASP A 55 12.57 -17.82 -13.42
C ASP A 55 12.00 -18.63 -12.25
N LYS A 56 11.36 -17.90 -11.33
CA LYS A 56 10.56 -18.46 -10.23
C LYS A 56 9.10 -18.08 -10.39
N THR A 57 8.22 -18.92 -9.85
CA THR A 57 6.80 -18.55 -9.72
C THR A 57 6.67 -17.30 -8.84
N TRP A 58 5.64 -16.51 -9.11
CA TRP A 58 5.34 -15.29 -8.38
C TRP A 58 3.85 -15.24 -7.98
N TYR A 59 3.56 -14.47 -6.94
CA TYR A 59 2.20 -14.25 -6.47
C TYR A 59 1.60 -13.01 -7.13
N CYS A 60 0.45 -13.16 -7.75
CA CYS A 60 -0.26 -12.04 -8.38
C CYS A 60 -1.24 -11.39 -7.41
N LEU A 61 -0.97 -10.15 -7.03
CA LEU A 61 -1.83 -9.37 -6.12
C LEU A 61 -3.14 -8.88 -6.77
N GLN A 62 -3.55 -9.42 -7.91
CA GLN A 62 -4.65 -8.94 -8.75
C GLN A 62 -4.36 -7.55 -9.39
N PRO A 63 -4.97 -7.23 -10.53
CA PRO A 63 -4.66 -6.01 -11.24
C PRO A 63 -5.12 -4.74 -10.51
N LEU A 64 -4.33 -3.67 -10.66
CA LEU A 64 -4.75 -2.31 -10.43
C LEU A 64 -5.09 -1.69 -11.79
N VAL A 65 -6.22 -1.03 -11.90
CA VAL A 65 -6.58 -0.28 -13.11
C VAL A 65 -6.28 1.18 -12.88
N VAL A 66 -5.40 1.73 -13.70
CA VAL A 66 -4.93 3.11 -13.56
C VAL A 66 -5.05 3.88 -14.87
N ARG A 67 -5.17 5.19 -14.76
CA ARG A 67 -5.08 6.14 -15.85
C ARG A 67 -3.96 7.14 -15.53
N PRO A 68 -3.00 7.41 -16.44
CA PRO A 68 -2.09 8.54 -16.26
C PRO A 68 -2.89 9.83 -16.15
N VAL A 69 -2.52 10.69 -15.21
CA VAL A 69 -3.16 12.00 -15.04
C VAL A 69 -2.26 13.06 -15.65
N ASP A 70 -2.79 13.88 -16.53
CA ASP A 70 -2.08 15.04 -17.05
C ASP A 70 -1.94 16.07 -15.91
N SER A 71 -0.74 16.60 -15.73
CA SER A 71 -0.45 17.62 -14.72
C SER A 71 -1.32 18.87 -14.87
N SER A 72 -1.89 19.12 -16.05
CA SER A 72 -2.84 20.20 -16.32
C SER A 72 -4.26 19.91 -15.79
N GLU A 73 -4.63 18.66 -15.58
CA GLU A 73 -5.95 18.26 -15.06
C GLU A 73 -6.02 18.34 -13.53
N ILE A 74 -4.88 18.35 -12.86
CA ILE A 74 -4.83 18.38 -11.40
C ILE A 74 -4.75 19.83 -10.91
N VAL A 75 -5.91 20.45 -10.69
CA VAL A 75 -6.04 21.76 -10.03
C VAL A 75 -5.79 21.63 -8.52
N ILE A 76 -4.64 21.11 -8.12
CA ILE A 76 -4.29 21.00 -6.70
C ILE A 76 -2.97 21.72 -6.46
N LYS A 77 -3.04 22.72 -5.60
CA LYS A 77 -2.06 23.76 -5.29
C LYS A 77 -0.72 23.31 -4.69
N ASP A 78 -0.45 22.00 -4.59
CA ASP A 78 0.70 21.48 -3.84
C ASP A 78 1.57 20.49 -4.64
N MET A 79 1.75 20.72 -5.93
CA MET A 79 2.62 19.88 -6.73
C MET A 79 4.06 20.40 -6.74
N THR A 80 4.87 19.93 -5.82
CA THR A 80 6.34 20.15 -5.83
C THR A 80 7.12 19.04 -6.55
N SER A 81 6.45 18.02 -7.13
CA SER A 81 7.12 16.95 -7.86
C SER A 81 6.63 16.80 -9.30
N ASN A 82 7.58 16.76 -10.24
CA ASN A 82 7.36 16.41 -11.66
C ASN A 82 7.07 14.92 -11.89
N LYS A 83 6.59 14.17 -10.87
CA LYS A 83 6.26 12.76 -11.03
C LYS A 83 4.93 12.61 -11.75
N ILE A 84 4.90 11.70 -12.72
CA ILE A 84 3.66 11.26 -13.35
C ILE A 84 2.79 10.65 -12.25
N GLU A 85 1.59 11.19 -12.09
CA GLU A 85 0.60 10.68 -11.14
C GLU A 85 -0.41 9.83 -11.90
N TYR A 86 -0.81 8.72 -11.27
CA TYR A 86 -1.81 7.82 -11.81
C TYR A 86 -3.12 7.95 -11.02
N GLU A 87 -4.23 8.17 -11.72
CA GLU A 87 -5.56 8.02 -11.15
C GLU A 87 -5.88 6.53 -11.00
N LEU A 88 -6.24 6.11 -9.79
CA LEU A 88 -6.72 4.77 -9.52
C LEU A 88 -8.20 4.65 -9.92
N ILE A 89 -8.46 3.85 -10.97
CA ILE A 89 -9.81 3.55 -11.44
C ILE A 89 -10.38 2.34 -10.68
N ASP A 90 -9.51 1.35 -10.38
CA ASP A 90 -9.89 0.18 -9.58
C ASP A 90 -8.69 -0.34 -8.78
N GLY A 91 -8.97 -1.02 -7.67
CA GLY A 91 -7.97 -1.61 -6.78
C GLY A 91 -7.47 -0.69 -5.66
N GLN A 92 -8.16 0.41 -5.38
CA GLN A 92 -7.75 1.39 -4.37
C GLN A 92 -7.58 0.80 -2.95
N GLN A 93 -8.45 -0.12 -2.53
CA GLN A 93 -8.37 -0.76 -1.22
C GLN A 93 -7.04 -1.52 -1.09
N ARG A 94 -6.71 -2.29 -2.10
CA ARG A 94 -5.47 -3.08 -2.18
C ARG A 94 -4.24 -2.18 -2.25
N ALA A 95 -4.27 -1.16 -3.12
CA ALA A 95 -3.17 -0.21 -3.23
C ALA A 95 -2.90 0.49 -1.89
N THR A 96 -3.95 0.89 -1.17
CA THR A 96 -3.83 1.48 0.17
C THR A 96 -3.23 0.49 1.16
N THR A 97 -3.69 -0.77 1.17
CA THR A 97 -3.14 -1.78 2.09
C THR A 97 -1.69 -2.11 1.79
N ILE A 98 -1.30 -2.20 0.51
CA ILE A 98 0.11 -2.37 0.10
C ILE A 98 0.96 -1.19 0.57
N TYR A 99 0.45 0.05 0.45
CA TYR A 99 1.10 1.23 1.01
C TYR A 99 1.33 1.08 2.52
N LEU A 100 0.28 0.72 3.27
CA LEU A 100 0.36 0.58 4.71
C LEU A 100 1.36 -0.50 5.14
N ILE A 101 1.41 -1.63 4.43
CA ILE A 101 2.40 -2.69 4.66
C ILE A 101 3.82 -2.14 4.41
N GLY A 102 4.05 -1.50 3.27
CA GLY A 102 5.35 -0.91 2.94
C GLY A 102 5.79 0.15 3.94
N HIS A 103 4.86 1.03 4.36
CA HIS A 103 5.10 2.06 5.37
C HIS A 103 5.49 1.43 6.72
N TYR A 104 4.73 0.43 7.18
CA TYR A 104 5.00 -0.31 8.41
C TYR A 104 6.38 -0.98 8.40
N ILE A 105 6.72 -1.68 7.31
CA ILE A 105 8.01 -2.35 7.18
C ILE A 105 9.16 -1.33 7.20
N ASN A 106 9.00 -0.19 6.51
CA ASN A 106 10.00 0.86 6.51
C ASN A 106 10.20 1.47 7.92
N GLU A 107 9.14 1.66 8.68
CA GLU A 107 9.19 2.15 10.06
C GLU A 107 9.91 1.14 10.97
N MET A 108 9.48 -0.13 10.95
CA MET A 108 9.99 -1.16 11.87
C MET A 108 11.42 -1.60 11.57
N PHE A 109 11.81 -1.59 10.31
CA PHE A 109 13.14 -2.06 9.89
C PHE A 109 14.10 -0.92 9.50
N ARG A 110 13.76 0.33 9.86
CA ARG A 110 14.56 1.58 9.74
C ARG A 110 15.56 1.58 8.60
N GLY A 111 15.08 1.99 7.43
CA GLY A 111 15.94 2.30 6.29
C GLY A 111 16.58 1.11 5.57
N LYS A 112 16.16 -0.12 5.85
CA LYS A 112 16.54 -1.29 5.05
C LYS A 112 15.82 -1.34 3.71
N ILE A 113 14.67 -0.67 3.62
CA ILE A 113 13.97 -0.42 2.36
C ILE A 113 14.24 1.04 2.02
N LYS A 114 14.71 1.33 0.80
CA LYS A 114 14.73 2.70 0.27
C LYS A 114 13.36 3.30 0.56
N GLU A 115 13.31 4.50 1.17
CA GLU A 115 12.05 5.19 1.44
C GLU A 115 11.12 4.99 0.25
N SER A 116 9.99 4.33 0.50
CA SER A 116 9.03 4.12 -0.56
C SER A 116 8.59 5.51 -0.99
N GLU A 117 8.89 5.86 -2.23
CA GLU A 117 8.45 7.13 -2.81
C GLU A 117 6.95 7.09 -3.11
N LEU A 118 6.27 5.98 -2.74
CA LEU A 118 4.85 5.81 -2.94
C LEU A 118 4.09 6.95 -2.28
N SER A 119 3.44 7.72 -3.09
CA SER A 119 2.51 8.75 -2.65
C SER A 119 1.09 8.31 -2.95
N LEU A 120 0.26 8.30 -1.92
CA LEU A 120 -1.16 7.99 -2.04
C LEU A 120 -1.96 9.20 -1.58
N ARG A 121 -2.82 9.72 -2.45
CA ARG A 121 -3.62 10.92 -2.17
C ARG A 121 -5.08 10.68 -2.50
N TYR A 122 -5.94 11.02 -1.56
CA TYR A 122 -7.39 11.02 -1.73
C TYR A 122 -7.90 12.44 -2.04
N GLU A 123 -8.66 12.61 -3.11
CA GLU A 123 -9.20 13.92 -3.52
C GLU A 123 -10.06 14.55 -2.42
N THR A 124 -10.92 13.78 -1.79
CA THR A 124 -11.87 14.26 -0.79
C THR A 124 -11.26 14.45 0.61
N ARG A 125 -9.97 14.16 0.79
CA ARG A 125 -9.29 14.18 2.08
C ARG A 125 -7.92 14.83 1.95
N PHE A 126 -7.89 16.15 1.94
CA PHE A 126 -6.64 16.92 1.76
C PHE A 126 -5.56 16.58 2.78
N SER A 127 -5.93 16.17 4.00
CA SER A 127 -5.01 15.74 5.05
C SER A 127 -4.62 14.26 4.96
N SER A 128 -5.13 13.50 3.97
CA SER A 128 -4.88 12.05 3.89
C SER A 128 -3.40 11.71 3.67
N THR A 129 -2.70 12.51 2.87
CA THR A 129 -1.27 12.27 2.62
C THR A 129 -0.45 12.45 3.90
N ASP A 130 -0.71 13.51 4.67
CA ASP A 130 -0.04 13.75 5.94
C ASP A 130 -0.45 12.72 6.99
N PHE A 131 -1.72 12.36 7.03
CA PHE A 131 -2.22 11.30 7.91
C PHE A 131 -1.51 9.96 7.65
N LEU A 132 -1.44 9.55 6.39
CA LEU A 132 -0.78 8.30 5.99
C LEU A 132 0.72 8.29 6.33
N LYS A 133 1.40 9.42 6.13
CA LYS A 133 2.84 9.56 6.45
C LYS A 133 3.13 9.56 7.95
N ASN A 134 2.17 10.02 8.76
CA ASN A 134 2.32 10.13 10.21
C ASN A 134 1.79 8.90 10.97
N LEU A 135 1.28 7.88 10.27
CA LEU A 135 0.95 6.61 10.90
C LEU A 135 2.21 5.99 11.50
N SER A 136 2.13 5.62 12.77
CA SER A 136 3.25 5.02 13.49
C SER A 136 2.77 4.12 14.62
N VAL A 137 3.67 3.23 15.05
CA VAL A 137 3.51 2.48 16.29
C VAL A 137 4.01 3.35 17.43
N GLY A 138 3.14 3.60 18.42
CA GLY A 138 3.51 4.38 19.61
C GLY A 138 4.57 3.71 20.48
N THR A 139 5.12 4.45 21.41
CA THR A 139 6.12 3.95 22.39
C THR A 139 5.57 2.88 23.33
N ASP A 140 4.25 2.80 23.43
CA ASP A 140 3.48 1.78 24.17
C ASP A 140 3.17 0.53 23.31
N GLU A 141 3.79 0.39 22.15
CA GLU A 141 3.58 -0.67 21.19
C GLU A 141 2.14 -0.75 20.63
N ASN A 142 1.41 0.38 20.64
CA ASN A 142 0.06 0.48 20.12
C ASN A 142 -0.01 1.43 18.93
N VAL A 143 -0.94 1.16 18.03
CA VAL A 143 -1.31 2.07 16.95
C VAL A 143 -2.50 2.93 17.41
N ALA A 144 -2.34 4.25 17.36
CA ALA A 144 -3.42 5.17 17.68
C ALA A 144 -4.54 5.09 16.63
N ILE A 145 -5.78 4.91 17.07
CA ILE A 145 -6.94 4.87 16.20
C ILE A 145 -7.51 6.27 16.05
N ASP A 146 -7.43 6.81 14.83
CA ASP A 146 -8.04 8.09 14.50
C ASP A 146 -9.51 7.91 14.11
N SER A 147 -10.41 8.46 14.90
CA SER A 147 -11.85 8.44 14.65
C SER A 147 -12.42 9.79 14.18
N SER A 148 -11.58 10.72 13.77
CA SER A 148 -11.99 12.03 13.27
C SER A 148 -12.83 11.93 11.99
N ASN A 149 -12.59 10.91 11.18
CA ASN A 149 -13.44 10.54 10.06
C ASN A 149 -13.38 9.02 9.80
N ILE A 150 -14.36 8.54 9.05
CA ILE A 150 -14.54 7.10 8.80
C ILE A 150 -13.37 6.47 8.02
N ASP A 151 -12.70 7.22 7.13
CA ASP A 151 -11.59 6.72 6.33
C ASP A 151 -10.35 6.55 7.21
N PHE A 152 -10.04 7.54 8.05
CA PHE A 152 -8.91 7.48 8.99
C PHE A 152 -9.09 6.38 10.01
N TYR A 153 -10.33 6.18 10.48
CA TYR A 153 -10.67 5.06 11.35
C TYR A 153 -10.30 3.71 10.71
N HIS A 154 -10.75 3.45 9.48
CA HIS A 154 -10.45 2.18 8.81
C HIS A 154 -8.98 2.03 8.46
N ILE A 155 -8.31 3.11 8.06
CA ILE A 155 -6.87 3.09 7.75
C ILE A 155 -6.05 2.80 9.01
N SER A 156 -6.33 3.47 10.14
CA SER A 156 -5.60 3.21 11.39
C SER A 156 -5.89 1.80 11.92
N LYS A 157 -7.12 1.29 11.76
CA LYS A 157 -7.46 -0.10 12.06
C LYS A 157 -6.67 -1.10 11.20
N ALA A 158 -6.54 -0.84 9.91
CA ALA A 158 -5.73 -1.68 9.03
C ALA A 158 -4.25 -1.66 9.44
N TYR A 159 -3.71 -0.49 9.79
CA TYR A 159 -2.34 -0.37 10.27
C TYR A 159 -2.13 -1.10 11.61
N GLN A 160 -3.08 -1.01 12.54
CA GLN A 160 -3.08 -1.78 13.78
C GLN A 160 -3.12 -3.29 13.50
N THR A 161 -3.91 -3.74 12.52
CA THR A 161 -3.99 -5.14 12.12
C THR A 161 -2.63 -5.64 11.61
N ILE A 162 -1.97 -4.85 10.74
CA ILE A 162 -0.62 -5.18 10.24
C ILE A 162 0.37 -5.32 11.40
N HIS A 163 0.37 -4.37 12.34
CA HIS A 163 1.23 -4.41 13.52
C HIS A 163 0.98 -5.66 14.38
N SER A 164 -0.28 -5.93 14.70
CA SER A 164 -0.66 -7.10 15.53
C SER A 164 -0.29 -8.41 14.85
N TRP A 165 -0.48 -8.51 13.53
CA TRP A 165 -0.14 -9.69 12.74
C TRP A 165 1.38 -9.95 12.75
N VAL A 166 2.20 -8.92 12.50
CA VAL A 166 3.67 -9.04 12.52
C VAL A 166 4.17 -9.39 13.91
N THR A 167 3.66 -8.72 14.96
CA THR A 167 4.02 -8.98 16.35
C THR A 167 3.72 -10.42 16.75
N ARG A 168 2.55 -10.94 16.39
CA ARG A 168 2.15 -12.33 16.62
C ARG A 168 3.13 -13.31 15.96
N LEU A 169 3.42 -13.11 14.67
CA LEU A 169 4.34 -14.01 13.95
C LEU A 169 5.77 -13.92 14.46
N ASN A 170 6.22 -12.74 14.91
CA ASN A 170 7.54 -12.60 15.55
C ASN A 170 7.60 -13.38 16.86
N ALA A 171 6.57 -13.28 17.70
CA ALA A 171 6.49 -14.03 18.96
C ALA A 171 6.49 -15.56 18.76
N GLU A 172 5.90 -16.02 17.65
CA GLU A 172 5.89 -17.44 17.24
C GLU A 172 7.19 -17.87 16.52
N GLY A 173 8.13 -16.95 16.25
CA GLY A 173 9.33 -17.21 15.46
C GLY A 173 9.05 -17.54 13.99
N ARG A 174 7.91 -17.17 13.47
CA ARG A 174 7.42 -17.49 12.12
C ARG A 174 7.55 -16.33 11.13
N PHE A 175 7.75 -15.11 11.59
CA PHE A 175 7.87 -13.96 10.70
C PHE A 175 9.15 -14.05 9.86
N LYS A 176 8.98 -13.95 8.55
CA LYS A 176 10.07 -14.00 7.59
C LYS A 176 10.13 -12.66 6.85
N GLN A 177 11.09 -11.83 7.24
CA GLN A 177 11.27 -10.49 6.68
C GLN A 177 11.55 -10.49 5.17
N ASP A 178 12.18 -11.54 4.65
CA ASP A 178 12.51 -11.71 3.23
C ASP A 178 11.29 -11.98 2.33
N ARG A 179 10.09 -12.03 2.92
CA ARG A 179 8.82 -12.23 2.21
C ARG A 179 8.14 -10.91 1.82
N PHE A 180 8.53 -9.81 2.41
CA PHE A 180 8.00 -8.48 2.25
C PHE A 180 9.13 -7.54 1.78
#